data_51f3d1a8a60a5b5c7af9ae5cad2b6ec2
#
_entry.id   51f3d1a8a60a5b5c7af9ae5cad2b6ec2
#
_cell.length_a   1.000
_cell.length_b   1.000
_cell.length_c   1.000
_cell.angle_alpha   90.00
_cell.angle_beta   90.00
_cell.angle_gamma   90.00
#
_symmetry.space_group_name_H-M   'P 1'
#
loop_
_entity.id
_entity.type
_entity.pdbx_description
1 polymer ?
#
loop_
_entity_poly.entity_id
_entity_poly.type
_entity_poly.pdbx_seq_one_letter_code
_entity_poly.pdbx_strand_id
1 'polypeptide(L)'
;LVFLPGWDEISKLRDSLNADYNVSRSASVLPLHSMVSPADQRKVFQRPPKGMRKIVLSTNIAETAVTIDDVVFVIDSGRLKEKSYDAYSAVSTLQAAWISQASAKQRRGRAGRVRPGECYRLYSTSRYNSFAEYQLPEMQRSPLEELCLQVRVLAESGAGVVDVGPGSTAGFLSRAVEPPVAQATDNAVQLLKDIGALTPEEGLTRLGRHLGELPLHPRV
;
A
#
# COMPACT_ATOMS: atom_id res chain seq x y z
N LEU A 1 -15.34 -3.92 -11.48
CA LEU A 1 -14.04 -3.76 -10.81
C LEU A 1 -13.58 -5.13 -10.32
N VAL A 2 -12.37 -5.54 -10.68
CA VAL A 2 -11.76 -6.81 -10.28
C VAL A 2 -10.54 -6.51 -9.43
N PHE A 3 -10.52 -7.01 -8.19
CA PHE A 3 -9.37 -6.88 -7.29
C PHE A 3 -8.43 -8.07 -7.46
N LEU A 4 -7.17 -7.77 -7.78
CA LEU A 4 -6.08 -8.72 -8.04
C LEU A 4 -4.87 -8.41 -7.16
N PRO A 5 -3.99 -9.40 -6.87
CA PRO A 5 -2.88 -9.21 -5.95
C PRO A 5 -1.78 -8.27 -6.50
N GLY A 6 -1.51 -8.28 -7.79
CA GLY A 6 -0.41 -7.50 -8.36
C GLY A 6 -0.45 -7.35 -9.86
N TRP A 7 0.62 -6.75 -10.41
CA TRP A 7 0.72 -6.43 -11.83
C TRP A 7 0.72 -7.67 -12.74
N ASP A 8 1.36 -8.74 -12.34
CA ASP A 8 1.46 -9.96 -13.14
C ASP A 8 0.08 -10.56 -13.40
N GLU A 9 -0.78 -10.61 -12.36
CA GLU A 9 -2.14 -11.11 -12.44
C GLU A 9 -3.03 -10.17 -13.25
N ILE A 10 -2.85 -8.85 -13.09
CA ILE A 10 -3.55 -7.83 -13.88
C ILE A 10 -3.21 -7.97 -15.35
N SER A 11 -1.91 -8.08 -15.68
CA SER A 11 -1.45 -8.17 -17.07
C SER A 11 -1.95 -9.45 -17.74
N LYS A 12 -1.78 -10.60 -17.07
CA LYS A 12 -2.26 -11.89 -17.58
C LYS A 12 -3.77 -11.90 -17.84
N LEU A 13 -4.56 -11.39 -16.88
CA LEU A 13 -6.01 -11.36 -17.05
C LEU A 13 -6.44 -10.36 -18.14
N ARG A 14 -5.80 -9.18 -18.20
CA ARG A 14 -6.02 -8.21 -19.28
C ARG A 14 -5.79 -8.82 -20.65
N ASP A 15 -4.67 -9.50 -20.83
CA ASP A 15 -4.30 -10.08 -22.11
C ASP A 15 -5.24 -11.23 -22.49
N SER A 16 -5.65 -12.05 -21.52
CA SER A 16 -6.65 -13.10 -21.73
C SER A 16 -8.02 -12.53 -22.11
N LEU A 17 -8.49 -11.47 -21.45
CA LEU A 17 -9.77 -10.83 -21.75
C LEU A 17 -9.74 -10.13 -23.11
N ASN A 18 -8.64 -9.51 -23.51
CA ASN A 18 -8.47 -8.88 -24.81
C ASN A 18 -8.36 -9.89 -25.96
N ALA A 19 -7.86 -11.09 -25.67
CA ALA A 19 -7.81 -12.19 -26.66
C ALA A 19 -9.16 -12.86 -26.88
N ASP A 20 -10.10 -12.73 -25.93
CA ASP A 20 -11.45 -13.26 -26.09
C ASP A 20 -12.25 -12.40 -27.07
N TYR A 21 -12.74 -13.02 -28.15
CA TYR A 21 -13.47 -12.34 -29.22
C TYR A 21 -14.72 -11.60 -28.72
N ASN A 22 -15.48 -12.18 -27.81
CA ASN A 22 -16.72 -11.60 -27.31
C ASN A 22 -16.44 -10.41 -26.38
N VAL A 23 -15.43 -10.55 -25.50
CA VAL A 23 -15.05 -9.52 -24.54
C VAL A 23 -14.42 -8.33 -25.27
N SER A 24 -13.49 -8.55 -26.20
CA SER A 24 -12.78 -7.47 -26.91
C SER A 24 -13.70 -6.55 -27.71
N ARG A 25 -14.85 -7.05 -28.18
CA ARG A 25 -15.84 -6.26 -28.90
C ARG A 25 -16.89 -5.57 -28.03
N SER A 26 -17.08 -6.03 -26.81
CA SER A 26 -18.16 -5.59 -25.91
C SER A 26 -17.68 -4.92 -24.63
N ALA A 27 -16.35 -4.95 -24.35
CA ALA A 27 -15.79 -4.37 -23.14
C ALA A 27 -14.49 -3.63 -23.37
N SER A 28 -14.26 -2.61 -22.53
CA SER A 28 -12.99 -1.90 -22.40
C SER A 28 -12.31 -2.37 -21.12
N VAL A 29 -11.15 -3.03 -21.24
CA VAL A 29 -10.39 -3.55 -20.13
C VAL A 29 -9.29 -2.55 -19.73
N LEU A 30 -9.40 -1.98 -18.55
CA LEU A 30 -8.56 -0.89 -18.06
C LEU A 30 -7.77 -1.33 -16.83
N PRO A 31 -6.43 -1.40 -16.90
CA PRO A 31 -5.62 -1.67 -15.72
C PRO A 31 -5.49 -0.42 -14.84
N LEU A 32 -5.53 -0.60 -13.53
CA LEU A 32 -5.29 0.44 -12.53
C LEU A 32 -4.20 -0.05 -11.56
N HIS A 33 -2.98 0.42 -11.77
CA HIS A 33 -1.79 0.02 -11.04
C HIS A 33 -0.71 1.09 -11.13
N SER A 34 0.22 1.17 -10.16
CA SER A 34 1.34 2.14 -10.18
C SER A 34 2.25 2.04 -11.41
N MET A 35 2.34 0.88 -12.05
CA MET A 35 3.10 0.67 -13.28
C MET A 35 2.42 1.21 -14.54
N VAL A 36 1.18 1.66 -14.44
CA VAL A 36 0.44 2.25 -15.56
C VAL A 36 0.66 3.76 -15.58
N SER A 37 0.80 4.35 -16.76
CA SER A 37 0.98 5.80 -16.88
C SER A 37 -0.19 6.58 -16.24
N PRO A 38 0.05 7.77 -15.64
CA PRO A 38 -1.03 8.57 -15.06
C PRO A 38 -2.14 8.92 -16.06
N ALA A 39 -1.81 9.05 -17.36
CA ALA A 39 -2.77 9.31 -18.42
C ALA A 39 -3.71 8.12 -18.64
N ASP A 40 -3.16 6.90 -18.62
CA ASP A 40 -3.95 5.67 -18.78
C ASP A 40 -4.75 5.36 -17.51
N GLN A 41 -4.19 5.60 -16.33
CA GLN A 41 -4.94 5.46 -15.08
C GLN A 41 -6.18 6.35 -15.05
N ARG A 42 -6.12 7.57 -15.58
CA ARG A 42 -7.27 8.49 -15.66
C ARG A 42 -8.42 7.96 -16.50
N LYS A 43 -8.18 7.04 -17.46
CA LYS A 43 -9.23 6.44 -18.29
C LYS A 43 -10.28 5.67 -17.46
N VAL A 44 -9.93 5.17 -16.26
CA VAL A 44 -10.89 4.44 -15.40
C VAL A 44 -12.03 5.32 -14.90
N PHE A 45 -11.86 6.65 -14.89
CA PHE A 45 -12.90 7.60 -14.48
C PHE A 45 -13.84 7.96 -15.62
N GLN A 46 -13.47 7.68 -16.86
CA GLN A 46 -14.28 7.97 -18.01
C GLN A 46 -15.38 6.90 -18.18
N ARG A 47 -16.55 7.32 -18.60
CA ARG A 47 -17.60 6.36 -18.96
C ARG A 47 -17.22 5.65 -20.27
N PRO A 48 -17.47 4.35 -20.37
CA PRO A 48 -17.19 3.63 -21.60
C PRO A 48 -18.12 4.11 -22.75
N PRO A 49 -17.73 3.92 -23.99
CA PRO A 49 -18.59 4.18 -25.12
C PRO A 49 -19.95 3.46 -25.01
N LYS A 50 -20.99 4.02 -25.61
CA LYS A 50 -22.34 3.43 -25.58
C LYS A 50 -22.32 1.99 -26.13
N GLY A 51 -22.87 1.06 -25.35
CA GLY A 51 -22.89 -0.37 -25.69
C GLY A 51 -21.66 -1.15 -25.25
N MET A 52 -20.62 -0.51 -24.71
CA MET A 52 -19.45 -1.18 -24.16
C MET A 52 -19.51 -1.25 -22.63
N ARG A 53 -19.01 -2.34 -22.06
CA ARG A 53 -18.77 -2.49 -20.61
C ARG A 53 -17.37 -2.02 -20.25
N LYS A 54 -17.23 -1.41 -19.09
CA LYS A 54 -15.93 -1.09 -18.49
C LYS A 54 -15.54 -2.19 -17.51
N ILE A 55 -14.37 -2.77 -17.70
CA ILE A 55 -13.76 -3.74 -16.78
C ILE A 55 -12.47 -3.11 -16.25
N VAL A 56 -12.45 -2.79 -14.96
CA VAL A 56 -11.26 -2.25 -14.29
C VAL A 56 -10.57 -3.37 -13.53
N LEU A 57 -9.30 -3.63 -13.85
CA LEU A 57 -8.45 -4.59 -13.15
C LEU A 57 -7.52 -3.82 -12.22
N SER A 58 -7.60 -4.03 -10.91
CA SER A 58 -6.91 -3.19 -9.95
C SER A 58 -6.32 -4.00 -8.79
N THR A 59 -5.29 -3.45 -8.18
CA THR A 59 -4.84 -3.86 -6.84
C THR A 59 -5.65 -3.15 -5.76
N ASN A 60 -5.18 -3.21 -4.51
CA ASN A 60 -5.76 -2.47 -3.39
C ASN A 60 -5.77 -0.93 -3.57
N ILE A 61 -5.15 -0.37 -4.61
CA ILE A 61 -5.23 1.07 -4.92
C ILE A 61 -6.68 1.54 -5.12
N ALA A 62 -7.56 0.68 -5.67
CA ALA A 62 -8.98 0.97 -5.80
C ALA A 62 -9.79 0.70 -4.53
N GLU A 63 -9.16 0.22 -3.47
CA GLU A 63 -9.83 -0.08 -2.19
C GLU A 63 -10.09 1.18 -1.38
N THR A 64 -9.15 2.13 -1.36
CA THR A 64 -9.23 3.36 -0.56
C THR A 64 -8.97 4.62 -1.37
N ALA A 65 -7.90 4.65 -2.17
CA ALA A 65 -7.36 5.86 -2.78
C ALA A 65 -8.17 6.39 -3.96
N VAL A 66 -8.94 5.54 -4.64
CA VAL A 66 -9.60 5.88 -5.91
C VAL A 66 -11.10 5.59 -5.84
N THR A 67 -11.92 6.57 -6.25
CA THR A 67 -13.36 6.41 -6.39
C THR A 67 -13.74 6.35 -7.87
N ILE A 68 -14.34 5.24 -8.30
CA ILE A 68 -14.86 5.04 -9.64
C ILE A 68 -16.39 4.95 -9.53
N ASP A 69 -17.09 5.99 -9.93
CA ASP A 69 -18.52 6.17 -9.62
C ASP A 69 -19.47 5.21 -10.30
N ASP A 70 -19.06 4.66 -11.45
CA ASP A 70 -19.91 3.79 -12.27
C ASP A 70 -19.69 2.28 -12.04
N VAL A 71 -18.98 1.91 -10.96
CA VAL A 71 -18.78 0.52 -10.56
C VAL A 71 -20.08 -0.04 -9.96
N VAL A 72 -20.58 -1.13 -10.56
CA VAL A 72 -21.78 -1.86 -10.09
C VAL A 72 -21.40 -3.26 -9.60
N PHE A 73 -20.43 -3.89 -10.24
CA PHE A 73 -19.98 -5.21 -9.90
C PHE A 73 -18.55 -5.19 -9.41
N VAL A 74 -18.31 -5.87 -8.30
CA VAL A 74 -16.98 -6.11 -7.75
C VAL A 74 -16.71 -7.61 -7.77
N ILE A 75 -15.53 -7.99 -8.27
CA ILE A 75 -14.99 -9.34 -8.14
C ILE A 75 -13.76 -9.24 -7.26
N ASP A 76 -13.78 -9.94 -6.13
CA ASP A 76 -12.73 -9.88 -5.11
C ASP A 76 -11.99 -11.21 -5.01
N SER A 77 -10.71 -11.23 -5.41
CA SER A 77 -9.86 -12.41 -5.29
C SER A 77 -9.49 -12.76 -3.84
N GLY A 78 -9.70 -11.83 -2.88
CA GLY A 78 -9.28 -11.99 -1.50
C GLY A 78 -7.78 -11.90 -1.27
N ARG A 79 -7.01 -11.54 -2.28
CA ARG A 79 -5.54 -11.50 -2.23
C ARG A 79 -5.01 -10.10 -2.43
N LEU A 80 -3.80 -9.87 -1.88
CA LEU A 80 -2.95 -8.72 -2.14
C LEU A 80 -1.48 -9.14 -2.12
N LYS A 81 -0.59 -8.32 -2.69
CA LYS A 81 0.85 -8.40 -2.40
C LYS A 81 1.14 -7.44 -1.26
N GLU A 82 1.71 -7.96 -0.19
CA GLU A 82 2.02 -7.23 1.04
C GLU A 82 3.51 -7.24 1.31
N LYS A 83 4.04 -6.07 1.69
CA LYS A 83 5.38 -5.98 2.23
C LYS A 83 5.36 -6.58 3.64
N SER A 84 6.32 -7.44 3.92
CA SER A 84 6.61 -7.96 5.25
C SER A 84 8.06 -7.67 5.57
N TYR A 85 8.33 -7.18 6.75
CA TYR A 85 9.67 -6.93 7.26
C TYR A 85 9.92 -7.80 8.48
N ASP A 86 10.97 -8.59 8.42
CA ASP A 86 11.46 -9.33 9.56
C ASP A 86 12.56 -8.53 10.25
N ALA A 87 12.27 -8.03 11.46
CA ALA A 87 13.19 -7.21 12.23
C ALA A 87 14.44 -7.98 12.70
N TYR A 88 14.38 -9.31 12.81
CA TYR A 88 15.53 -10.11 13.26
C TYR A 88 16.53 -10.35 12.13
N SER A 89 16.06 -10.64 10.94
CA SER A 89 16.90 -10.85 9.75
C SER A 89 17.15 -9.57 8.94
N ALA A 90 16.47 -8.47 9.25
CA ALA A 90 16.44 -7.21 8.50
C ALA A 90 16.08 -7.41 7.01
N VAL A 91 15.24 -8.40 6.70
CA VAL A 91 14.85 -8.74 5.34
C VAL A 91 13.42 -8.24 5.06
N SER A 92 13.28 -7.50 3.96
CA SER A 92 11.98 -7.14 3.40
C SER A 92 11.58 -8.11 2.32
N THR A 93 10.35 -8.61 2.38
CA THR A 93 9.77 -9.48 1.36
C THR A 93 8.46 -8.90 0.85
N LEU A 94 8.11 -9.20 -0.41
CA LEU A 94 6.80 -8.88 -0.97
C LEU A 94 6.10 -10.20 -1.28
N GLN A 95 5.11 -10.55 -0.49
CA GLN A 95 4.44 -11.84 -0.56
C GLN A 95 2.94 -11.69 -0.83
N ALA A 96 2.37 -12.69 -1.53
CA ALA A 96 0.93 -12.77 -1.70
C ALA A 96 0.27 -13.24 -0.39
N ALA A 97 -0.56 -12.40 0.19
CA ALA A 97 -1.29 -12.65 1.44
C ALA A 97 -2.80 -12.61 1.22
N TRP A 98 -3.56 -13.11 2.19
CA TRP A 98 -4.99 -12.87 2.26
C TRP A 98 -5.25 -11.48 2.82
N ILE A 99 -6.31 -10.84 2.32
CA ILE A 99 -6.76 -9.56 2.84
C ILE A 99 -7.38 -9.71 4.23
N SER A 100 -7.57 -8.59 4.93
CA SER A 100 -8.34 -8.54 6.16
C SER A 100 -9.86 -8.52 5.89
N GLN A 101 -10.68 -8.79 6.92
CA GLN A 101 -12.13 -8.65 6.85
C GLN A 101 -12.53 -7.19 6.56
N ALA A 102 -11.80 -6.23 7.14
CA ALA A 102 -11.99 -4.80 6.87
C ALA A 102 -11.77 -4.47 5.40
N SER A 103 -10.66 -4.94 4.80
CA SER A 103 -10.39 -4.79 3.37
C SER A 103 -11.48 -5.42 2.50
N ALA A 104 -11.94 -6.63 2.85
CA ALA A 104 -13.03 -7.28 2.12
C ALA A 104 -14.34 -6.47 2.16
N LYS A 105 -14.65 -5.83 3.31
CA LYS A 105 -15.79 -4.91 3.44
C LYS A 105 -15.61 -3.65 2.58
N GLN A 106 -14.41 -3.07 2.58
CA GLN A 106 -14.09 -1.88 1.77
C GLN A 106 -14.21 -2.19 0.27
N ARG A 107 -13.63 -3.32 -0.20
CA ARG A 107 -13.76 -3.77 -1.59
C ARG A 107 -15.20 -3.96 -2.01
N ARG A 108 -16.01 -4.62 -1.19
CA ARG A 108 -17.46 -4.76 -1.42
C ARG A 108 -18.13 -3.41 -1.56
N GLY A 109 -17.79 -2.44 -0.70
CA GLY A 109 -18.36 -1.09 -0.69
C GLY A 109 -18.07 -0.29 -1.97
N ARG A 110 -17.18 -0.74 -2.84
CA ARG A 110 -16.97 -0.11 -4.15
C ARG A 110 -18.14 -0.30 -5.12
N ALA A 111 -18.89 -1.40 -5.00
CA ALA A 111 -20.06 -1.67 -5.83
C ALA A 111 -21.33 -0.88 -5.45
N GLY A 112 -21.39 -0.28 -4.28
CA GLY A 112 -22.62 0.30 -3.74
C GLY A 112 -22.64 1.83 -3.60
N ARG A 113 -21.81 2.58 -4.33
CA ARG A 113 -21.67 4.03 -4.09
C ARG A 113 -22.76 4.88 -4.72
N VAL A 114 -23.06 4.67 -5.99
CA VAL A 114 -24.01 5.51 -6.74
C VAL A 114 -25.34 4.80 -6.96
N ARG A 115 -25.31 3.48 -7.04
CA ARG A 115 -26.50 2.63 -7.20
C ARG A 115 -26.25 1.26 -6.56
N PRO A 116 -27.31 0.49 -6.25
CA PRO A 116 -27.14 -0.87 -5.76
C PRO A 116 -26.23 -1.69 -6.67
N GLY A 117 -25.33 -2.46 -6.06
CA GLY A 117 -24.36 -3.27 -6.78
C GLY A 117 -24.10 -4.59 -6.07
N GLU A 118 -23.34 -5.46 -6.71
CA GLU A 118 -23.05 -6.80 -6.25
C GLU A 118 -21.55 -7.03 -6.11
N CYS A 119 -21.18 -7.86 -5.12
CA CYS A 119 -19.79 -8.24 -4.88
C CYS A 119 -19.66 -9.77 -4.91
N TYR A 120 -18.87 -10.26 -5.83
CA TYR A 120 -18.54 -11.68 -6.00
C TYR A 120 -17.18 -11.96 -5.38
N ARG A 121 -17.17 -12.75 -4.30
CA ARG A 121 -15.96 -13.16 -3.61
C ARG A 121 -15.47 -14.50 -4.15
N LEU A 122 -14.21 -14.56 -4.58
CA LEU A 122 -13.57 -15.78 -5.08
C LEU A 122 -12.96 -16.61 -3.95
N TYR A 123 -13.59 -16.60 -2.79
CA TYR A 123 -13.19 -17.35 -1.60
C TYR A 123 -14.44 -17.71 -0.76
N SER A 124 -14.32 -18.79 -0.01
CA SER A 124 -15.44 -19.31 0.78
C SER A 124 -15.73 -18.48 2.02
N THR A 125 -16.91 -18.63 2.60
CA THR A 125 -17.28 -18.03 3.89
C THR A 125 -16.35 -18.50 5.01
N SER A 126 -15.97 -19.78 5.01
CA SER A 126 -15.00 -20.30 5.98
C SER A 126 -13.65 -19.59 5.86
N ARG A 127 -13.17 -19.37 4.64
CA ARG A 127 -11.95 -18.60 4.41
C ARG A 127 -12.09 -17.15 4.87
N TYR A 128 -13.20 -16.48 4.58
CA TYR A 128 -13.46 -15.12 5.05
C TYR A 128 -13.41 -15.03 6.59
N ASN A 129 -14.01 -15.99 7.28
CA ASN A 129 -14.03 -16.01 8.75
C ASN A 129 -12.64 -16.27 9.36
N SER A 130 -11.70 -16.82 8.57
CA SER A 130 -10.31 -17.01 8.99
C SER A 130 -9.40 -15.79 8.69
N PHE A 131 -9.90 -14.75 8.03
CA PHE A 131 -9.14 -13.53 7.82
C PHE A 131 -8.96 -12.77 9.14
N ALA A 132 -7.80 -12.13 9.30
CA ALA A 132 -7.60 -11.14 10.36
C ALA A 132 -8.67 -10.04 10.24
N GLU A 133 -9.09 -9.48 11.35
CA GLU A 133 -10.08 -8.40 11.35
C GLU A 133 -9.57 -7.17 10.62
N TYR A 134 -8.32 -6.76 10.92
CA TYR A 134 -7.59 -5.65 10.29
C TYR A 134 -6.22 -6.12 9.80
N GLN A 135 -5.65 -5.41 8.84
CA GLN A 135 -4.25 -5.58 8.46
C GLN A 135 -3.33 -4.98 9.52
N LEU A 136 -2.15 -5.55 9.68
CA LEU A 136 -1.11 -4.94 10.49
C LEU A 136 -0.78 -3.54 9.94
N PRO A 137 -0.60 -2.53 10.81
CA PRO A 137 -0.17 -1.21 10.41
C PRO A 137 1.14 -1.26 9.61
N GLU A 138 1.30 -0.33 8.68
CA GLU A 138 2.49 -0.28 7.82
C GLU A 138 3.78 -0.14 8.63
N MET A 139 3.73 0.59 9.75
CA MET A 139 4.84 0.77 10.69
C MET A 139 5.34 -0.54 11.30
N GLN A 140 4.49 -1.58 11.39
CA GLN A 140 4.86 -2.88 11.96
C GLN A 140 5.34 -3.89 10.90
N ARG A 141 5.26 -3.56 9.62
CA ARG A 141 5.59 -4.47 8.51
C ARG A 141 6.52 -3.89 7.45
N SER A 142 7.06 -2.71 7.70
CA SER A 142 8.00 -2.02 6.81
C SER A 142 9.29 -1.67 7.54
N PRO A 143 10.43 -1.57 6.84
CA PRO A 143 11.65 -0.98 7.39
C PRO A 143 11.36 0.43 7.89
N LEU A 144 11.98 0.84 9.00
CA LEU A 144 11.70 2.10 9.67
C LEU A 144 12.76 3.18 9.45
N GLU A 145 13.80 2.92 8.67
CA GLU A 145 14.93 3.82 8.48
C GLU A 145 14.50 5.19 7.94
N GLU A 146 13.64 5.19 6.91
CA GLU A 146 13.10 6.42 6.33
C GLU A 146 12.26 7.19 7.36
N LEU A 147 11.37 6.50 8.07
CA LEU A 147 10.53 7.11 9.10
C LEU A 147 11.37 7.68 10.26
N CYS A 148 12.36 6.93 10.75
CA CYS A 148 13.26 7.40 11.80
C CYS A 148 14.03 8.66 11.36
N LEU A 149 14.52 8.69 10.12
CA LEU A 149 15.21 9.83 9.56
C LEU A 149 14.28 11.05 9.45
N GLN A 150 13.07 10.88 8.94
CA GLN A 150 12.08 11.95 8.84
C GLN A 150 11.68 12.50 10.20
N VAL A 151 11.51 11.66 11.22
CA VAL A 151 11.24 12.09 12.59
C VAL A 151 12.37 13.03 13.09
N ARG A 152 13.62 12.71 12.79
CA ARG A 152 14.77 13.57 13.17
C ARG A 152 14.82 14.87 12.39
N VAL A 153 14.55 14.85 11.09
CA VAL A 153 14.46 16.08 10.27
C VAL A 153 13.37 17.00 10.81
N LEU A 154 12.19 16.47 11.14
CA LEU A 154 11.11 17.27 11.71
C LEU A 154 11.44 17.83 13.10
N ALA A 155 12.13 17.06 13.94
CA ALA A 155 12.58 17.52 15.26
C ALA A 155 13.54 18.69 15.16
N GLU A 156 14.49 18.68 14.20
CA GLU A 156 15.43 19.80 14.00
C GLU A 156 14.79 21.03 13.35
N SER A 157 13.73 20.86 12.55
CA SER A 157 13.07 21.98 11.85
C SER A 157 12.39 22.99 12.78
N GLY A 158 12.35 22.70 14.08
CA GLY A 158 11.77 23.61 15.09
C GLY A 158 10.27 23.82 14.95
N ALA A 159 9.57 23.01 14.18
CA ALA A 159 8.13 23.13 13.93
C ALA A 159 7.25 22.93 15.19
N GLY A 160 7.85 22.84 16.38
CA GLY A 160 7.17 22.78 17.67
C GLY A 160 6.26 21.56 17.92
N VAL A 161 6.13 20.71 16.90
CA VAL A 161 5.17 19.61 16.88
C VAL A 161 5.77 18.30 17.39
N VAL A 162 7.11 18.17 17.31
CA VAL A 162 7.81 16.92 17.62
C VAL A 162 8.88 17.18 18.66
N ASP A 163 8.53 17.04 19.93
CA ASP A 163 9.51 16.95 21.00
C ASP A 163 10.10 15.52 21.01
N VAL A 164 11.05 15.32 20.12
CA VAL A 164 11.96 14.20 20.18
C VAL A 164 13.13 14.68 21.02
N GLY A 165 13.03 14.61 22.34
CA GLY A 165 14.11 14.97 23.24
C GLY A 165 15.45 14.34 22.82
N PRO A 166 16.60 14.83 23.30
CA PRO A 166 17.88 14.23 22.98
C PRO A 166 17.85 12.75 23.36
N GLY A 167 17.93 11.88 22.36
CA GLY A 167 18.14 10.47 22.57
C GLY A 167 16.96 9.53 22.41
N SER A 168 15.85 9.84 21.69
CA SER A 168 14.81 8.81 21.59
C SER A 168 13.86 8.90 20.39
N THR A 169 14.37 8.60 19.22
CA THR A 169 13.50 8.23 18.07
C THR A 169 12.56 7.09 18.47
N ALA A 170 13.08 6.09 19.21
CA ALA A 170 12.31 4.98 19.76
C ALA A 170 11.22 5.46 20.73
N GLY A 171 11.53 6.39 21.64
CA GLY A 171 10.55 6.96 22.58
C GLY A 171 9.46 7.77 21.87
N PHE A 172 9.76 8.41 20.73
CA PHE A 172 8.75 9.06 19.91
C PHE A 172 7.82 8.04 19.26
N LEU A 173 8.38 7.03 18.57
CA LEU A 173 7.60 6.01 17.88
C LEU A 173 6.79 5.11 18.84
N SER A 174 7.24 4.92 20.08
CA SER A 174 6.49 4.17 21.10
C SER A 174 5.16 4.84 21.51
N ARG A 175 5.00 6.14 21.22
CA ARG A 175 3.75 6.89 21.49
C ARG A 175 2.71 6.74 20.38
N ALA A 176 3.03 6.03 19.30
CA ALA A 176 2.05 5.72 18.25
C ALA A 176 0.91 4.86 18.81
N VAL A 177 -0.28 4.96 18.20
CA VAL A 177 -1.47 4.16 18.63
C VAL A 177 -1.16 2.65 18.59
N GLU A 178 -0.45 2.22 17.55
CA GLU A 178 0.06 0.86 17.42
C GLU A 178 1.56 0.94 17.11
N PRO A 179 2.42 0.96 18.14
CA PRO A 179 3.84 1.21 17.97
C PRO A 179 4.53 0.06 17.24
N PRO A 180 5.67 0.33 16.58
CA PRO A 180 6.48 -0.71 15.97
C PRO A 180 7.14 -1.57 17.06
N VAL A 181 7.61 -2.77 16.66
CA VAL A 181 8.44 -3.60 17.51
C VAL A 181 9.75 -2.86 17.82
N ALA A 182 10.15 -2.80 19.11
CA ALA A 182 11.34 -2.06 19.56
C ALA A 182 12.59 -2.44 18.73
N GLN A 183 12.80 -3.74 18.50
CA GLN A 183 13.93 -4.24 17.71
C GLN A 183 13.97 -3.64 16.28
N ALA A 184 12.82 -3.42 15.64
CA ALA A 184 12.78 -2.81 14.30
C ALA A 184 13.23 -1.35 14.34
N THR A 185 12.86 -0.61 15.38
CA THR A 185 13.30 0.77 15.59
C THR A 185 14.79 0.84 15.90
N ASP A 186 15.27 -0.02 16.79
CA ASP A 186 16.69 -0.09 17.17
C ASP A 186 17.57 -0.42 15.95
N ASN A 187 17.16 -1.38 15.12
CA ASN A 187 17.85 -1.73 13.89
C ASN A 187 17.89 -0.55 12.91
N ALA A 188 16.79 0.17 12.74
CA ALA A 188 16.71 1.32 11.85
C ALA A 188 17.62 2.47 12.33
N VAL A 189 17.59 2.79 13.62
CA VAL A 189 18.46 3.82 14.21
C VAL A 189 19.93 3.43 14.11
N GLN A 190 20.26 2.16 14.42
CA GLN A 190 21.63 1.69 14.31
C GLN A 190 22.15 1.79 12.88
N LEU A 191 21.37 1.37 11.91
CA LEU A 191 21.73 1.51 10.50
C LEU A 191 21.97 2.98 10.10
N LEU A 192 21.11 3.90 10.52
CA LEU A 192 21.28 5.33 10.24
C LEU A 192 22.56 5.90 10.87
N LYS A 193 22.97 5.38 12.03
CA LYS A 193 24.28 5.68 12.67
C LYS A 193 25.43 5.09 11.84
N ASP A 194 25.32 3.85 11.41
CA ASP A 194 26.37 3.14 10.67
C ASP A 194 26.67 3.80 9.30
N ILE A 195 25.64 4.30 8.61
CA ILE A 195 25.82 5.05 7.37
C ILE A 195 26.21 6.52 7.58
N GLY A 196 26.31 6.97 8.83
CA GLY A 196 26.66 8.35 9.18
C GLY A 196 25.55 9.38 8.95
N ALA A 197 24.30 8.97 8.78
CA ALA A 197 23.15 9.87 8.72
C ALA A 197 22.78 10.44 10.09
N LEU A 198 23.02 9.70 11.16
CA LEU A 198 22.85 10.12 12.55
C LEU A 198 24.19 10.05 13.31
N THR A 199 24.36 10.94 14.30
CA THR A 199 25.45 10.82 15.28
C THR A 199 25.16 9.67 16.27
N PRO A 200 26.16 9.23 17.07
CA PRO A 200 25.93 8.26 18.16
C PRO A 200 24.78 8.66 19.10
N GLU A 201 24.59 9.94 19.35
CA GLU A 201 23.55 10.53 20.22
C GLU A 201 22.25 10.79 19.46
N GLU A 202 22.10 10.24 18.24
CA GLU A 202 20.95 10.39 17.35
C GLU A 202 20.70 11.83 16.83
N GLY A 203 21.72 12.70 16.86
CA GLY A 203 21.66 13.98 16.18
C GLY A 203 21.72 13.80 14.66
N LEU A 204 21.04 14.68 13.93
CA LEU A 204 21.05 14.65 12.45
C LEU A 204 22.38 15.20 11.93
N THR A 205 23.06 14.43 11.08
CA THR A 205 24.29 14.91 10.40
C THR A 205 23.95 15.70 9.14
N ARG A 206 24.96 16.31 8.50
CA ARG A 206 24.79 16.96 7.18
C ARG A 206 24.33 15.95 6.12
N LEU A 207 24.88 14.74 6.14
CA LEU A 207 24.44 13.65 5.26
C LEU A 207 22.99 13.27 5.54
N GLY A 208 22.61 13.12 6.82
CA GLY A 208 21.24 12.78 7.20
C GLY A 208 20.22 13.81 6.73
N ARG A 209 20.54 15.11 6.76
CA ARG A 209 19.64 16.13 6.19
C ARG A 209 19.42 15.96 4.70
N HIS A 210 20.50 15.76 3.93
CA HIS A 210 20.38 15.53 2.49
C HIS A 210 19.59 14.26 2.17
N LEU A 211 19.85 13.16 2.89
CA LEU A 211 19.10 11.90 2.70
C LEU A 211 17.61 12.06 3.05
N GLY A 212 17.29 12.85 4.09
CA GLY A 212 15.90 13.12 4.48
C GLY A 212 15.10 13.97 3.49
N GLU A 213 15.78 14.72 2.61
CA GLU A 213 15.16 15.50 1.53
C GLU A 213 14.93 14.65 0.25
N LEU A 214 15.59 13.50 0.14
CA LEU A 214 15.47 12.63 -1.03
C LEU A 214 14.32 11.62 -0.82
N PRO A 215 13.46 11.43 -1.81
CA PRO A 215 12.41 10.40 -1.75
C PRO A 215 12.97 8.99 -2.04
N LEU A 216 14.08 8.65 -1.42
CA LEU A 216 14.82 7.38 -1.60
C LEU A 216 15.09 6.74 -0.25
N HIS A 217 15.15 5.41 -0.26
CA HIS A 217 15.55 4.68 0.94
C HIS A 217 17.01 5.02 1.32
N PRO A 218 17.34 5.29 2.59
CA PRO A 218 18.68 5.73 3.02
C PRO A 218 19.85 4.79 2.65
N ARG A 219 19.58 3.56 2.26
CA ARG A 219 20.59 2.59 1.78
C ARG A 219 20.90 2.69 0.28
N VAL A 220 20.18 3.50 -0.49
CA VAL A 220 20.40 3.74 -1.91
C VAL A 220 21.24 5.00 -2.08
#